data_19a84cdf9f2fdbfadd9f6ce96be6dd28
#
_entry.id   19a84cdf9f2fdbfadd9f6ce96be6dd28
#
_cell.length_a   1.000
_cell.length_b   1.000
_cell.length_c   1.000
_cell.angle_alpha   90.00
_cell.angle_beta   90.00
_cell.angle_gamma   90.00
#
_symmetry.space_group_name_H-M   'P 1'
#
loop_
_entity.id
_entity.type
_entity.pdbx_description
1 polymer ?
#
loop_
_entity_poly.entity_id
_entity_poly.type
_entity_poly.pdbx_seq_one_letter_code
_entity_poly.pdbx_strand_id
1 'polypeptide(L)'
;VNVFQLRPEWKAFLLALAGSVVLIVGMGYGRFAYTGILPLMLNEQVLTLREGNLAASANYAGYLAGALLLAKARPTDARWLSLLSALLTLLCLALLAVLVSPLAIIAVRGIAGLLSAVTLIAASLWLLQHMKHPNGAPVLFSGVGMGIFLSAEFISLGKALALSSQQIWLMCALSAGVLFILGLRLLLSPADYLIAYQPAATAQHEQAEGPVREAWKLLLIYGLAGFGYIITATYLPLFLSGSLNAIDPVQIWAIFGLAAVPSCFLWHRLVIRLGYRRAFTLNLLIQAVGVILPAWSHTLPFCILSALLVGCTFLGTVTIALSQGRRLNHLVSFNMIAAMTATYGIGQIVGPLVAGALYDRSGSFNPSLSAAAIALLAAAALVAAGARRASKVGS
;
A
#
# COMPACT_ATOMS: atom_id res chain seq x y z
N VAL A 1 30.85 -10.39 -3.66
CA VAL A 1 30.61 -11.16 -2.42
C VAL A 1 29.97 -12.48 -2.81
N ASN A 2 30.64 -13.59 -2.49
CA ASN A 2 30.17 -14.92 -2.84
C ASN A 2 29.01 -15.26 -1.88
N VAL A 3 27.77 -15.16 -2.36
CA VAL A 3 26.54 -15.40 -1.59
C VAL A 3 26.52 -16.82 -0.97
N PHE A 4 27.36 -17.72 -1.48
CA PHE A 4 27.50 -19.10 -1.03
C PHE A 4 28.06 -19.26 0.38
N GLN A 5 28.86 -18.28 0.87
CA GLN A 5 29.52 -18.32 2.18
C GLN A 5 28.79 -17.56 3.28
N LEU A 6 27.63 -16.96 2.99
CA LEU A 6 26.87 -16.20 3.96
C LEU A 6 26.18 -17.12 4.99
N ARG A 7 26.09 -16.63 6.24
CA ARG A 7 25.30 -17.29 7.28
C ARG A 7 23.84 -17.44 6.86
N PRO A 8 23.13 -18.49 7.29
CA PRO A 8 21.71 -18.72 6.92
C PRO A 8 20.79 -17.51 7.15
N GLU A 9 21.02 -16.77 8.20
CA GLU A 9 20.26 -15.54 8.56
C GLU A 9 20.39 -14.45 7.48
N TRP A 10 21.58 -14.24 6.94
CA TRP A 10 21.81 -13.29 5.86
C TRP A 10 21.19 -13.72 4.55
N LYS A 11 21.20 -15.02 4.26
CA LYS A 11 20.50 -15.57 3.07
C LYS A 11 19.00 -15.33 3.16
N ALA A 12 18.40 -15.62 4.32
CA ALA A 12 16.98 -15.38 4.57
C ALA A 12 16.62 -13.88 4.45
N PHE A 13 17.46 -13.00 4.98
CA PHE A 13 17.27 -11.55 4.83
C PHE A 13 17.37 -11.10 3.37
N LEU A 14 18.35 -11.58 2.61
CA LEU A 14 18.51 -11.24 1.19
C LEU A 14 17.33 -11.72 0.33
N LEU A 15 16.73 -12.88 0.65
CA LEU A 15 15.49 -13.32 0.02
C LEU A 15 14.33 -12.36 0.26
N ALA A 16 14.12 -11.98 1.51
CA ALA A 16 13.08 -11.05 1.85
C ALA A 16 13.32 -9.68 1.18
N LEU A 17 14.60 -9.25 1.11
CA LEU A 17 15.00 -8.03 0.42
C LEU A 17 14.76 -8.12 -1.09
N ALA A 18 15.00 -9.27 -1.72
CA ALA A 18 14.71 -9.48 -3.14
C ALA A 18 13.21 -9.30 -3.43
N GLY A 19 12.33 -9.87 -2.61
CA GLY A 19 10.89 -9.64 -2.68
C GLY A 19 10.52 -8.17 -2.42
N SER A 20 11.20 -7.54 -1.46
CA SER A 20 11.03 -6.11 -1.15
C SER A 20 11.33 -5.22 -2.36
N VAL A 21 12.41 -5.48 -3.11
CA VAL A 21 12.75 -4.74 -4.34
C VAL A 21 11.63 -4.86 -5.39
N VAL A 22 11.05 -6.02 -5.55
CA VAL A 22 9.89 -6.20 -6.45
C VAL A 22 8.71 -5.32 -6.00
N LEU A 23 8.44 -5.22 -4.69
CA LEU A 23 7.39 -4.34 -4.15
C LEU A 23 7.75 -2.85 -4.27
N ILE A 24 9.02 -2.48 -4.15
CA ILE A 24 9.48 -1.12 -4.44
C ILE A 24 9.04 -0.72 -5.85
N VAL A 25 9.33 -1.54 -6.85
CA VAL A 25 9.00 -1.27 -8.26
C VAL A 25 7.48 -1.30 -8.46
N GLY A 26 6.81 -2.40 -8.15
CA GLY A 26 5.40 -2.62 -8.49
C GLY A 26 4.43 -1.76 -7.69
N MET A 27 4.69 -1.57 -6.39
CA MET A 27 3.83 -0.79 -5.50
C MET A 27 4.32 0.65 -5.37
N GLY A 28 5.57 0.85 -4.97
CA GLY A 28 6.12 2.18 -4.73
C GLY A 28 6.07 3.05 -5.99
N TYR A 29 6.74 2.62 -7.04
CA TYR A 29 6.76 3.36 -8.30
C TYR A 29 5.49 3.17 -9.13
N GLY A 30 5.04 1.94 -9.34
CA GLY A 30 3.90 1.65 -10.22
C GLY A 30 2.56 2.21 -9.73
N ARG A 31 2.37 2.27 -8.43
CA ARG A 31 1.11 2.72 -7.82
C ARG A 31 1.22 4.11 -7.19
N PHE A 32 2.21 4.32 -6.33
CA PHE A 32 2.26 5.45 -5.42
C PHE A 32 3.08 6.65 -5.91
N ALA A 33 3.97 6.52 -6.91
CA ALA A 33 4.69 7.65 -7.49
C ALA A 33 3.73 8.71 -8.09
N TYR A 34 2.57 8.27 -8.59
CA TYR A 34 1.54 9.14 -9.13
C TYR A 34 1.10 10.24 -8.16
N THR A 35 1.01 9.91 -6.87
CA THR A 35 0.65 10.88 -5.82
C THR A 35 1.58 12.09 -5.79
N GLY A 36 2.88 11.87 -5.98
CA GLY A 36 3.87 12.95 -6.01
C GLY A 36 3.90 13.72 -7.33
N ILE A 37 3.59 13.07 -8.45
CA ILE A 37 3.67 13.69 -9.80
C ILE A 37 2.35 14.38 -10.15
N LEU A 38 1.22 13.97 -9.64
CA LEU A 38 -0.10 14.50 -9.98
C LEU A 38 -0.18 16.04 -9.92
N PRO A 39 0.30 16.73 -8.86
CA PRO A 39 0.24 18.20 -8.81
C PRO A 39 0.96 18.85 -9.99
N LEU A 40 2.09 18.29 -10.44
CA LEU A 40 2.83 18.80 -11.57
C LEU A 40 2.07 18.56 -12.89
N MET A 41 1.49 17.36 -13.09
CA MET A 41 0.68 17.07 -14.28
C MET A 41 -0.54 18.00 -14.41
N LEU A 42 -1.15 18.40 -13.25
CA LEU A 42 -2.24 19.36 -13.22
C LEU A 42 -1.76 20.77 -13.59
N ASN A 43 -0.62 21.21 -13.06
CA ASN A 43 -0.02 22.51 -13.36
C ASN A 43 0.42 22.64 -14.83
N GLU A 44 0.90 21.55 -15.42
CA GLU A 44 1.29 21.46 -16.83
C GLU A 44 0.08 21.26 -17.77
N GLN A 45 -1.13 21.16 -17.21
CA GLN A 45 -2.36 20.89 -17.97
C GLN A 45 -2.34 19.57 -18.78
N VAL A 46 -1.49 18.62 -18.40
CA VAL A 46 -1.48 17.25 -18.95
C VAL A 46 -2.77 16.52 -18.60
N LEU A 47 -3.30 16.78 -17.39
CA LEU A 47 -4.57 16.27 -16.90
C LEU A 47 -5.36 17.40 -16.23
N THR A 48 -6.68 17.35 -16.34
CA THR A 48 -7.58 18.06 -15.45
C THR A 48 -7.71 17.32 -14.11
N LEU A 49 -8.18 17.99 -13.05
CA LEU A 49 -8.42 17.31 -11.76
C LEU A 49 -9.36 16.12 -11.90
N ARG A 50 -10.40 16.23 -12.74
CA ARG A 50 -11.34 15.14 -13.02
C ARG A 50 -10.64 13.93 -13.66
N GLU A 51 -9.81 14.16 -14.65
CA GLU A 51 -9.02 13.10 -15.30
C GLU A 51 -7.99 12.50 -14.35
N GLY A 52 -7.36 13.33 -13.50
CA GLY A 52 -6.47 12.89 -12.43
C GLY A 52 -7.17 11.95 -11.43
N ASN A 53 -8.39 12.29 -11.02
CA ASN A 53 -9.22 11.46 -10.15
C ASN A 53 -9.59 10.12 -10.84
N LEU A 54 -9.94 10.15 -12.14
CA LEU A 54 -10.21 8.94 -12.91
C LEU A 54 -8.96 8.07 -13.05
N ALA A 55 -7.79 8.65 -13.28
CA ALA A 55 -6.52 7.91 -13.38
C ALA A 55 -6.15 7.24 -12.05
N ALA A 56 -6.41 7.89 -10.90
CA ALA A 56 -6.26 7.29 -9.58
C ALA A 56 -7.25 6.13 -9.39
N SER A 57 -8.52 6.34 -9.66
CA SER A 57 -9.57 5.31 -9.53
C SER A 57 -9.35 4.13 -10.47
N ALA A 58 -8.89 4.37 -11.71
CA ALA A 58 -8.53 3.33 -12.65
C ALA A 58 -7.39 2.44 -12.12
N ASN A 59 -6.38 3.04 -11.48
CA ASN A 59 -5.32 2.27 -10.84
C ASN A 59 -5.86 1.37 -9.72
N TYR A 60 -6.78 1.86 -8.90
CA TYR A 60 -7.38 1.05 -7.82
C TYR A 60 -8.32 -0.03 -8.37
N ALA A 61 -9.07 0.26 -9.43
CA ALA A 61 -9.88 -0.74 -10.13
C ALA A 61 -9.01 -1.84 -10.75
N GLY A 62 -7.92 -1.46 -11.40
CA GLY A 62 -6.91 -2.40 -11.89
C GLY A 62 -6.33 -3.26 -10.78
N TYR A 63 -6.00 -2.66 -9.63
CA TYR A 63 -5.51 -3.39 -8.47
C TYR A 63 -6.51 -4.44 -7.97
N LEU A 64 -7.78 -4.09 -7.88
CA LEU A 64 -8.84 -5.03 -7.52
C LEU A 64 -8.94 -6.17 -8.55
N ALA A 65 -8.93 -5.83 -9.85
CA ALA A 65 -8.97 -6.83 -10.91
C ALA A 65 -7.78 -7.79 -10.85
N GLY A 66 -6.55 -7.27 -10.66
CA GLY A 66 -5.34 -8.08 -10.52
C GLY A 66 -5.39 -9.00 -9.31
N ALA A 67 -5.93 -8.53 -8.18
CA ALA A 67 -6.11 -9.33 -6.97
C ALA A 67 -7.09 -10.49 -7.18
N LEU A 68 -8.21 -10.24 -7.88
CA LEU A 68 -9.20 -11.26 -8.22
C LEU A 68 -8.66 -12.29 -9.21
N LEU A 69 -7.90 -11.86 -10.22
CA LEU A 69 -7.27 -12.75 -11.19
C LEU A 69 -6.30 -13.72 -10.51
N LEU A 70 -5.57 -13.26 -9.50
CA LEU A 70 -4.60 -14.08 -8.77
C LEU A 70 -5.16 -14.82 -7.55
N ALA A 71 -6.48 -14.78 -7.32
CA ALA A 71 -7.09 -15.48 -6.19
C ALA A 71 -6.81 -17.00 -6.16
N LYS A 72 -6.49 -17.60 -7.32
CA LYS A 72 -6.15 -19.03 -7.51
C LYS A 72 -4.71 -19.25 -7.96
N ALA A 73 -3.83 -18.26 -7.88
CA ALA A 73 -2.44 -18.38 -8.30
C ALA A 73 -1.69 -19.42 -7.47
N ARG A 74 -0.81 -20.18 -8.13
CA ARG A 74 0.01 -21.22 -7.49
C ARG A 74 1.32 -20.63 -6.98
N PRO A 75 1.83 -21.07 -5.81
CA PRO A 75 3.13 -20.63 -5.31
C PRO A 75 4.31 -20.95 -6.26
N THR A 76 4.19 -22.01 -7.07
CA THR A 76 5.21 -22.41 -8.06
C THR A 76 5.42 -21.36 -9.16
N ASP A 77 4.37 -20.65 -9.54
CA ASP A 77 4.39 -19.67 -10.64
C ASP A 77 4.74 -18.27 -10.12
N ALA A 78 4.73 -18.10 -8.81
CA ALA A 78 4.82 -16.81 -8.14
C ALA A 78 6.11 -16.03 -8.45
N ARG A 79 7.24 -16.72 -8.61
CA ARG A 79 8.52 -16.11 -8.98
C ARG A 79 8.44 -15.41 -10.34
N TRP A 80 7.97 -16.12 -11.36
CA TRP A 80 7.86 -15.58 -12.72
C TRP A 80 6.80 -14.48 -12.81
N LEU A 81 5.68 -14.65 -12.11
CA LEU A 81 4.65 -13.59 -12.01
C LEU A 81 5.21 -12.33 -11.37
N SER A 82 6.04 -12.44 -10.33
CA SER A 82 6.71 -11.29 -9.69
C SER A 82 7.64 -10.56 -10.65
N LEU A 83 8.48 -11.32 -11.38
CA LEU A 83 9.43 -10.75 -12.34
C LEU A 83 8.71 -10.09 -13.51
N LEU A 84 7.73 -10.77 -14.10
CA LEU A 84 6.97 -10.27 -15.25
C LEU A 84 6.17 -9.03 -14.88
N SER A 85 5.48 -9.03 -13.74
CA SER A 85 4.71 -7.88 -13.31
C SER A 85 5.58 -6.65 -13.01
N ALA A 86 6.76 -6.85 -12.41
CA ALA A 86 7.71 -5.76 -12.19
C ALA A 86 8.25 -5.21 -13.52
N LEU A 87 8.61 -6.07 -14.48
CA LEU A 87 9.06 -5.65 -15.82
C LEU A 87 7.97 -4.89 -16.57
N LEU A 88 6.73 -5.37 -16.57
CA LEU A 88 5.61 -4.68 -17.20
C LEU A 88 5.26 -3.37 -16.49
N THR A 89 5.50 -3.28 -15.18
CA THR A 89 5.37 -2.00 -14.45
C THR A 89 6.40 -0.98 -14.94
N LEU A 90 7.65 -1.38 -15.16
CA LEU A 90 8.67 -0.50 -15.76
C LEU A 90 8.23 0.01 -17.13
N LEU A 91 7.62 -0.86 -17.95
CA LEU A 91 7.06 -0.46 -19.24
C LEU A 91 5.92 0.57 -19.06
N CYS A 92 5.02 0.36 -18.10
CA CYS A 92 3.97 1.36 -17.80
C CYS A 92 4.55 2.71 -17.40
N LEU A 93 5.60 2.75 -16.56
CA LEU A 93 6.27 3.99 -16.18
C LEU A 93 6.91 4.68 -17.40
N ALA A 94 7.57 3.92 -18.28
CA ALA A 94 8.15 4.44 -19.51
C ALA A 94 7.08 4.96 -20.48
N LEU A 95 5.94 4.28 -20.58
CA LEU A 95 4.80 4.76 -21.39
C LEU A 95 4.24 6.08 -20.84
N LEU A 96 4.11 6.24 -19.52
CA LEU A 96 3.67 7.50 -18.91
C LEU A 96 4.61 8.67 -19.19
N ALA A 97 5.89 8.40 -19.50
CA ALA A 97 6.86 9.42 -19.88
C ALA A 97 6.63 10.01 -21.30
N VAL A 98 5.88 9.32 -22.15
CA VAL A 98 5.66 9.74 -23.55
C VAL A 98 4.20 10.01 -23.89
N LEU A 99 3.26 9.57 -23.03
CA LEU A 99 1.84 9.74 -23.27
C LEU A 99 1.39 11.17 -22.94
N VAL A 100 0.57 11.73 -23.84
CA VAL A 100 -0.07 13.05 -23.68
C VAL A 100 -1.60 12.94 -23.64
N SER A 101 -2.18 11.85 -24.13
CA SER A 101 -3.63 11.63 -24.13
C SER A 101 -4.11 11.26 -22.74
N PRO A 102 -5.05 12.00 -22.10
CA PRO A 102 -5.61 11.68 -20.80
C PRO A 102 -6.19 10.27 -20.74
N LEU A 103 -6.91 9.83 -21.79
CA LEU A 103 -7.49 8.50 -21.86
C LEU A 103 -6.43 7.39 -21.83
N ALA A 104 -5.32 7.59 -22.58
CA ALA A 104 -4.21 6.65 -22.59
C ALA A 104 -3.50 6.59 -21.23
N ILE A 105 -3.31 7.75 -20.59
CA ILE A 105 -2.76 7.83 -19.22
C ILE A 105 -3.66 7.06 -18.24
N ILE A 106 -4.98 7.28 -18.28
CA ILE A 106 -5.96 6.57 -17.43
C ILE A 106 -5.88 5.05 -17.66
N ALA A 107 -5.80 4.60 -18.92
CA ALA A 107 -5.70 3.18 -19.26
C ALA A 107 -4.39 2.56 -18.74
N VAL A 108 -3.25 3.21 -18.95
CA VAL A 108 -1.94 2.73 -18.46
C VAL A 108 -1.91 2.72 -16.93
N ARG A 109 -2.53 3.71 -16.26
CA ARG A 109 -2.69 3.71 -14.81
C ARG A 109 -3.51 2.52 -14.31
N GLY A 110 -4.57 2.15 -15.03
CA GLY A 110 -5.35 0.95 -14.73
C GLY A 110 -4.52 -0.34 -14.84
N ILE A 111 -3.73 -0.48 -15.92
CA ILE A 111 -2.81 -1.60 -16.12
C ILE A 111 -1.74 -1.63 -15.02
N ALA A 112 -1.11 -0.49 -14.70
CA ALA A 112 -0.13 -0.39 -13.62
C ALA A 112 -0.73 -0.81 -12.26
N GLY A 113 -2.01 -0.49 -12.02
CA GLY A 113 -2.75 -0.94 -10.84
C GLY A 113 -2.91 -2.46 -10.79
N LEU A 114 -3.30 -3.09 -11.89
CA LEU A 114 -3.39 -4.54 -12.02
C LEU A 114 -2.04 -5.19 -11.75
N LEU A 115 -0.99 -4.69 -12.37
CA LEU A 115 0.37 -5.20 -12.19
C LEU A 115 0.87 -5.03 -10.74
N SER A 116 0.50 -3.94 -10.05
CA SER A 116 0.87 -3.74 -8.65
C SER A 116 0.24 -4.77 -7.72
N ALA A 117 -1.02 -5.19 -7.98
CA ALA A 117 -1.65 -6.28 -7.25
C ALA A 117 -0.97 -7.63 -7.54
N VAL A 118 -0.69 -7.90 -8.82
CA VAL A 118 0.05 -9.10 -9.22
C VAL A 118 1.40 -9.16 -8.52
N THR A 119 2.14 -8.04 -8.52
CA THR A 119 3.45 -7.94 -7.85
C THR A 119 3.35 -8.24 -6.35
N LEU A 120 2.38 -7.63 -5.64
CA LEU A 120 2.20 -7.81 -4.21
C LEU A 120 1.87 -9.26 -3.86
N ILE A 121 0.90 -9.85 -4.57
CA ILE A 121 0.43 -11.21 -4.30
C ILE A 121 1.51 -12.22 -4.68
N ALA A 122 2.12 -12.08 -5.86
CA ALA A 122 3.14 -13.00 -6.33
C ALA A 122 4.39 -12.96 -5.44
N ALA A 123 4.91 -11.79 -5.07
CA ALA A 123 6.06 -11.68 -4.17
C ALA A 123 5.74 -12.29 -2.78
N SER A 124 4.50 -12.10 -2.29
CA SER A 124 4.05 -12.70 -1.03
C SER A 124 3.95 -14.24 -1.13
N LEU A 125 3.36 -14.77 -2.20
CA LEU A 125 3.27 -16.22 -2.44
C LEU A 125 4.67 -16.84 -2.58
N TRP A 126 5.56 -16.17 -3.32
CA TRP A 126 6.93 -16.65 -3.50
C TRP A 126 7.69 -16.72 -2.19
N LEU A 127 7.74 -15.61 -1.41
CA LEU A 127 8.52 -15.59 -0.18
C LEU A 127 7.89 -16.42 0.94
N LEU A 128 6.57 -16.25 1.18
CA LEU A 128 5.94 -16.79 2.37
C LEU A 128 5.53 -18.26 2.22
N GLN A 129 5.16 -18.69 1.01
CA GLN A 129 4.67 -20.05 0.75
C GLN A 129 5.66 -20.89 0.00
N HIS A 130 6.22 -20.43 -1.15
CA HIS A 130 7.16 -21.20 -1.94
C HIS A 130 8.51 -21.34 -1.22
N MET A 131 9.08 -20.22 -0.74
CA MET A 131 10.35 -20.21 0.02
C MET A 131 10.16 -20.55 1.50
N LYS A 132 8.91 -20.71 1.98
CA LYS A 132 8.56 -21.04 3.37
C LYS A 132 9.21 -20.10 4.40
N HIS A 133 9.31 -18.81 4.08
CA HIS A 133 9.97 -17.80 4.93
C HIS A 133 9.00 -16.75 5.50
N PRO A 134 8.09 -17.14 6.43
CA PRO A 134 7.07 -16.24 6.99
C PRO A 134 7.67 -15.06 7.80
N ASN A 135 8.83 -15.27 8.44
CA ASN A 135 9.51 -14.22 9.22
C ASN A 135 10.08 -13.09 8.34
N GLY A 136 10.19 -13.30 7.03
CA GLY A 136 10.58 -12.28 6.06
C GLY A 136 9.47 -11.30 5.66
N ALA A 137 8.22 -11.56 6.06
CA ALA A 137 7.08 -10.72 5.71
C ALA A 137 7.24 -9.23 6.06
N PRO A 138 7.75 -8.83 7.26
CA PRO A 138 7.96 -7.42 7.56
C PRO A 138 8.97 -6.74 6.62
N VAL A 139 10.05 -7.43 6.25
CA VAL A 139 11.06 -6.91 5.30
C VAL A 139 10.46 -6.83 3.91
N LEU A 140 9.71 -7.85 3.47
CA LEU A 140 9.01 -7.85 2.19
C LEU A 140 8.11 -6.61 2.06
N PHE A 141 7.18 -6.42 3.01
CA PHE A 141 6.19 -5.35 2.93
C PHE A 141 6.78 -3.95 3.20
N SER A 142 7.91 -3.84 3.88
CA SER A 142 8.64 -2.56 4.02
C SER A 142 9.06 -1.99 2.66
N GLY A 143 9.20 -2.84 1.62
CA GLY A 143 9.44 -2.43 0.24
C GLY A 143 8.39 -1.46 -0.30
N VAL A 144 7.14 -1.57 0.12
CA VAL A 144 6.09 -0.61 -0.28
C VAL A 144 6.43 0.79 0.22
N GLY A 145 6.72 0.93 1.51
CA GLY A 145 7.10 2.21 2.12
C GLY A 145 8.41 2.77 1.55
N MET A 146 9.42 1.91 1.39
CA MET A 146 10.69 2.30 0.78
C MET A 146 10.51 2.75 -0.67
N GLY A 147 9.64 2.11 -1.44
CA GLY A 147 9.34 2.49 -2.82
C GLY A 147 8.61 3.83 -2.89
N ILE A 148 7.70 4.14 -1.95
CA ILE A 148 7.08 5.46 -1.82
C ILE A 148 8.16 6.51 -1.54
N PHE A 149 9.03 6.26 -0.56
CA PHE A 149 10.13 7.16 -0.20
C PHE A 149 11.05 7.43 -1.40
N LEU A 150 11.60 6.40 -2.01
CA LEU A 150 12.54 6.53 -3.12
C LEU A 150 11.90 7.23 -4.33
N SER A 151 10.66 6.86 -4.71
CA SER A 151 9.97 7.54 -5.81
C SER A 151 9.73 9.01 -5.51
N ALA A 152 9.37 9.37 -4.27
CA ALA A 152 9.19 10.75 -3.86
C ALA A 152 10.50 11.56 -3.94
N GLU A 153 11.64 10.98 -3.50
CA GLU A 153 12.95 11.63 -3.61
C GLU A 153 13.34 11.90 -5.08
N PHE A 154 13.13 10.91 -5.98
CA PHE A 154 13.39 11.13 -7.41
C PHE A 154 12.46 12.17 -8.01
N ILE A 155 11.18 12.22 -7.62
CA ILE A 155 10.24 13.25 -8.05
C ILE A 155 10.69 14.63 -7.57
N SER A 156 11.06 14.76 -6.32
CA SER A 156 11.55 16.02 -5.72
C SER A 156 12.84 16.49 -6.41
N LEU A 157 13.77 15.57 -6.68
CA LEU A 157 14.98 15.87 -7.45
C LEU A 157 14.65 16.35 -8.86
N GLY A 158 13.72 15.68 -9.56
CA GLY A 158 13.28 16.10 -10.90
C GLY A 158 12.66 17.49 -10.91
N LYS A 159 11.84 17.82 -9.90
CA LYS A 159 11.27 19.17 -9.72
C LYS A 159 12.37 20.21 -9.46
N ALA A 160 13.35 19.89 -8.61
CA ALA A 160 14.49 20.79 -8.35
C ALA A 160 15.34 21.06 -9.61
N LEU A 161 15.37 20.09 -10.54
CA LEU A 161 16.01 20.24 -11.87
C LEU A 161 15.08 20.87 -12.92
N ALA A 162 13.90 21.35 -12.53
CA ALA A 162 12.87 21.93 -13.40
C ALA A 162 12.45 21.01 -14.57
N LEU A 163 12.44 19.68 -14.32
CA LEU A 163 12.00 18.69 -15.30
C LEU A 163 10.46 18.67 -15.42
N SER A 164 9.96 18.39 -16.62
CA SER A 164 8.53 18.17 -16.85
C SER A 164 8.04 16.87 -16.20
N SER A 165 6.73 16.75 -16.01
CA SER A 165 6.11 15.52 -15.48
C SER A 165 6.49 14.27 -16.30
N GLN A 166 6.58 14.39 -17.63
CA GLN A 166 7.03 13.32 -18.53
C GLN A 166 8.48 12.91 -18.27
N GLN A 167 9.38 13.88 -18.12
CA GLN A 167 10.79 13.61 -17.80
C GLN A 167 10.94 12.98 -16.40
N ILE A 168 10.12 13.39 -15.44
CA ILE A 168 10.08 12.79 -14.10
C ILE A 168 9.57 11.36 -14.16
N TRP A 169 8.55 11.05 -15.00
CA TRP A 169 8.14 9.66 -15.24
C TRP A 169 9.26 8.81 -15.81
N LEU A 170 10.04 9.35 -16.78
CA LEU A 170 11.21 8.67 -17.32
C LEU A 170 12.27 8.43 -16.25
N MET A 171 12.55 9.42 -15.40
CA MET A 171 13.50 9.30 -14.31
C MET A 171 13.03 8.24 -13.29
N CYS A 172 11.74 8.17 -12.98
CA CYS A 172 11.16 7.10 -12.16
C CYS A 172 11.31 5.72 -12.83
N ALA A 173 11.08 5.62 -14.15
CA ALA A 173 11.25 4.37 -14.89
C ALA A 173 12.72 3.88 -14.85
N LEU A 174 13.67 4.78 -15.06
CA LEU A 174 15.11 4.47 -15.05
C LEU A 174 15.58 4.07 -13.64
N SER A 175 15.23 4.83 -12.60
CA SER A 175 15.61 4.53 -11.23
C SER A 175 15.00 3.21 -10.73
N ALA A 176 13.72 2.95 -11.03
CA ALA A 176 13.07 1.69 -10.74
C ALA A 176 13.71 0.52 -11.53
N GLY A 177 14.11 0.77 -12.78
CA GLY A 177 14.84 -0.19 -13.62
C GLY A 177 16.19 -0.60 -13.04
N VAL A 178 16.96 0.36 -12.54
CA VAL A 178 18.24 0.08 -11.85
C VAL A 178 17.99 -0.78 -10.61
N LEU A 179 17.01 -0.43 -9.77
CA LEU A 179 16.65 -1.21 -8.59
C LEU A 179 16.22 -2.64 -8.97
N PHE A 180 15.42 -2.78 -10.03
CA PHE A 180 14.98 -4.08 -10.53
C PHE A 180 16.17 -4.94 -10.98
N ILE A 181 17.12 -4.37 -11.75
CA ILE A 181 18.32 -5.09 -12.22
C ILE A 181 19.17 -5.54 -11.03
N LEU A 182 19.35 -4.68 -10.01
CA LEU A 182 20.07 -5.03 -8.80
C LEU A 182 19.39 -6.17 -8.02
N GLY A 183 18.06 -6.15 -7.94
CA GLY A 183 17.27 -7.20 -7.30
C GLY A 183 17.17 -8.48 -8.10
N LEU A 184 17.26 -8.40 -9.43
CA LEU A 184 17.10 -9.52 -10.34
C LEU A 184 18.10 -10.65 -10.06
N ARG A 185 19.35 -10.33 -9.76
CA ARG A 185 20.40 -11.30 -9.41
C ARG A 185 20.02 -12.13 -8.18
N LEU A 186 19.39 -11.53 -7.18
CA LEU A 186 18.93 -12.21 -5.97
C LEU A 186 17.72 -13.10 -6.28
N LEU A 187 16.78 -12.60 -7.10
CA LEU A 187 15.58 -13.33 -7.49
C LEU A 187 15.87 -14.51 -8.40
N LEU A 188 16.90 -14.44 -9.26
CA LEU A 188 17.31 -15.50 -10.17
C LEU A 188 18.29 -16.51 -9.54
N SER A 189 18.75 -16.26 -8.32
CA SER A 189 19.59 -17.23 -7.60
C SER A 189 18.87 -18.58 -7.44
N PRO A 190 19.56 -19.72 -7.63
CA PRO A 190 18.93 -21.03 -7.52
C PRO A 190 18.28 -21.25 -6.15
N ALA A 191 17.04 -21.73 -6.16
CA ALA A 191 16.24 -21.93 -4.94
C ALA A 191 16.90 -22.93 -3.96
N ASP A 192 17.67 -23.89 -4.48
CA ASP A 192 18.32 -24.94 -3.69
C ASP A 192 19.26 -24.45 -2.61
N TYR A 193 19.78 -23.22 -2.75
CA TYR A 193 20.66 -22.59 -1.73
C TYR A 193 19.91 -22.01 -0.53
N LEU A 194 18.59 -21.95 -0.59
CA LEU A 194 17.77 -21.21 0.34
C LEU A 194 16.84 -22.13 1.16
N ILE A 195 16.70 -23.38 0.74
CA ILE A 195 15.82 -24.40 1.36
C ILE A 195 16.39 -24.91 2.70
N ALA A 196 17.64 -24.63 3.04
CA ALA A 196 18.25 -25.04 4.31
C ALA A 196 17.68 -24.33 5.56
N TYR A 197 16.81 -23.33 5.39
CA TYR A 197 16.09 -22.73 6.49
C TYR A 197 14.80 -23.50 6.78
N GLN A 198 14.84 -24.44 7.71
CA GLN A 198 13.62 -25.00 8.30
C GLN A 198 13.04 -23.94 9.26
N PRO A 199 11.87 -23.36 8.96
CA PRO A 199 11.22 -22.50 9.94
C PRO A 199 10.86 -23.35 11.15
N ALA A 200 11.11 -22.80 12.34
CA ALA A 200 10.49 -23.31 13.56
C ALA A 200 9.00 -23.51 13.28
N ALA A 201 8.46 -24.62 13.78
CA ALA A 201 7.12 -25.12 13.51
C ALA A 201 6.12 -23.99 13.27
N THR A 202 5.48 -24.03 12.10
CA THR A 202 4.35 -23.16 11.78
C THR A 202 3.44 -23.10 13.00
N ALA A 203 3.41 -21.92 13.63
CA ALA A 203 2.38 -21.65 14.63
C ALA A 203 1.05 -21.98 13.94
N GLN A 204 0.41 -23.07 14.37
CA GLN A 204 -0.93 -23.42 13.95
C GLN A 204 -1.73 -22.14 14.13
N HIS A 205 -2.29 -21.62 13.05
CA HIS A 205 -3.14 -20.44 13.16
C HIS A 205 -4.36 -20.91 13.94
N GLU A 206 -4.37 -20.61 15.25
CA GLU A 206 -5.56 -20.85 16.06
C GLU A 206 -6.75 -20.27 15.32
N GLN A 207 -7.72 -21.13 15.01
CA GLN A 207 -8.97 -20.72 14.40
C GLN A 207 -9.69 -19.82 15.40
N ALA A 208 -10.14 -18.66 14.96
CA ALA A 208 -10.88 -17.76 15.84
C ALA A 208 -12.30 -18.30 16.01
N GLU A 209 -12.68 -18.66 17.22
CA GLU A 209 -14.07 -18.95 17.54
C GLU A 209 -14.91 -17.68 17.42
N GLY A 210 -16.10 -17.77 16.82
CA GLY A 210 -17.00 -16.64 16.70
C GLY A 210 -18.13 -16.85 15.69
N PRO A 211 -19.17 -16.02 15.73
CA PRO A 211 -20.25 -16.09 14.77
C PRO A 211 -19.82 -15.58 13.39
N VAL A 212 -20.42 -16.07 12.31
CA VAL A 212 -20.22 -15.64 10.92
C VAL A 212 -20.28 -14.09 10.76
N ARG A 213 -21.04 -13.43 11.62
CA ARG A 213 -21.16 -11.98 11.67
C ARG A 213 -19.81 -11.28 11.88
N GLU A 214 -18.84 -11.87 12.56
CA GLU A 214 -17.51 -11.26 12.77
C GLU A 214 -16.71 -11.20 11.45
N ALA A 215 -16.91 -12.17 10.54
CA ALA A 215 -16.32 -12.15 9.21
C ALA A 215 -16.89 -10.98 8.38
N TRP A 216 -18.21 -10.83 8.30
CA TRP A 216 -18.86 -9.71 7.60
C TRP A 216 -18.49 -8.34 8.16
N LYS A 217 -18.40 -8.27 9.47
CA LYS A 217 -17.98 -7.07 10.18
C LYS A 217 -16.52 -6.69 9.81
N LEU A 218 -15.61 -7.67 9.74
CA LEU A 218 -14.24 -7.42 9.32
C LEU A 218 -14.16 -6.93 7.87
N LEU A 219 -14.99 -7.47 6.97
CA LEU A 219 -15.09 -6.99 5.58
C LEU A 219 -15.50 -5.51 5.53
N LEU A 220 -16.51 -5.12 6.30
CA LEU A 220 -16.95 -3.72 6.37
C LEU A 220 -15.86 -2.81 6.97
N ILE A 221 -15.24 -3.21 8.08
CA ILE A 221 -14.15 -2.46 8.72
C ILE A 221 -13.02 -2.23 7.72
N TYR A 222 -12.64 -3.27 6.98
CA TYR A 222 -11.51 -3.19 6.06
C TYR A 222 -11.83 -2.36 4.83
N GLY A 223 -13.07 -2.41 4.33
CA GLY A 223 -13.56 -1.51 3.26
C GLY A 223 -13.55 -0.04 3.68
N LEU A 224 -14.04 0.27 4.90
CA LEU A 224 -13.99 1.62 5.46
C LEU A 224 -12.56 2.11 5.66
N ALA A 225 -11.65 1.24 6.11
CA ALA A 225 -10.24 1.57 6.24
C ALA A 225 -9.59 1.85 4.87
N GLY A 226 -9.95 1.08 3.83
CA GLY A 226 -9.51 1.30 2.47
C GLY A 226 -9.94 2.66 1.92
N PHE A 227 -11.19 3.06 2.17
CA PHE A 227 -11.70 4.40 1.83
C PHE A 227 -10.99 5.50 2.63
N GLY A 228 -10.82 5.29 3.94
CA GLY A 228 -10.34 6.35 4.83
C GLY A 228 -8.88 6.76 4.57
N TYR A 229 -7.97 5.81 4.29
CA TYR A 229 -6.58 6.18 4.08
C TYR A 229 -6.28 6.69 2.67
N ILE A 230 -7.06 6.21 1.67
CA ILE A 230 -6.68 6.40 0.26
C ILE A 230 -6.79 7.85 -0.20
N ILE A 231 -7.68 8.64 0.41
CA ILE A 231 -7.83 10.06 0.09
C ILE A 231 -6.52 10.79 0.43
N THR A 232 -5.98 10.59 1.62
CA THR A 232 -4.67 11.15 2.00
C THR A 232 -3.56 10.59 1.11
N ALA A 233 -3.52 9.27 0.91
CA ALA A 233 -2.49 8.63 0.10
C ALA A 233 -2.51 9.04 -1.39
N THR A 234 -3.62 9.55 -1.90
CA THR A 234 -3.74 10.02 -3.29
C THR A 234 -3.40 11.51 -3.42
N TYR A 235 -3.82 12.33 -2.47
CA TYR A 235 -3.86 13.77 -2.65
C TYR A 235 -2.97 14.55 -1.67
N LEU A 236 -2.21 13.90 -0.78
CA LEU A 236 -1.45 14.60 0.26
C LEU A 236 -0.53 15.71 -0.32
N PRO A 237 0.30 15.48 -1.34
CA PRO A 237 1.08 16.56 -1.96
C PRO A 237 0.21 17.64 -2.64
N LEU A 238 -0.94 17.25 -3.18
CA LEU A 238 -1.86 18.19 -3.83
C LEU A 238 -2.54 19.12 -2.83
N PHE A 239 -2.94 18.62 -1.64
CA PHE A 239 -3.52 19.46 -0.57
C PHE A 239 -2.55 20.56 -0.15
N LEU A 240 -1.27 20.28 -0.22
CA LEU A 240 -0.21 21.13 0.28
C LEU A 240 0.40 22.02 -0.80
N SER A 241 0.07 21.79 -2.07
CA SER A 241 0.53 22.62 -3.18
C SER A 241 -0.05 24.03 -3.00
N GLY A 242 0.83 25.02 -2.93
CA GLY A 242 0.46 26.43 -2.68
C GLY A 242 0.35 26.83 -1.19
N SER A 243 0.38 25.89 -0.24
CA SER A 243 0.30 26.21 1.20
C SER A 243 1.65 26.19 1.90
N LEU A 244 2.65 25.49 1.34
CA LEU A 244 3.99 25.38 1.91
C LEU A 244 5.00 26.15 1.03
N ASN A 245 5.49 27.28 1.54
CA ASN A 245 6.49 28.09 0.84
C ASN A 245 7.94 27.59 1.07
N ALA A 246 8.18 26.78 2.11
CA ALA A 246 9.52 26.42 2.56
C ALA A 246 9.97 25.00 2.16
N ILE A 247 9.04 24.08 1.88
CA ILE A 247 9.33 22.69 1.59
C ILE A 247 8.45 22.18 0.42
N ASP A 248 9.05 21.41 -0.48
CA ASP A 248 8.28 20.74 -1.53
C ASP A 248 7.25 19.78 -0.89
N PRO A 249 5.96 19.89 -1.22
CA PRO A 249 4.92 18.96 -0.74
C PRO A 249 5.23 17.48 -0.99
N VAL A 250 6.04 17.17 -1.99
CA VAL A 250 6.49 15.78 -2.27
C VAL A 250 7.36 15.23 -1.15
N GLN A 251 8.10 16.09 -0.42
CA GLN A 251 8.89 15.66 0.75
C GLN A 251 7.99 15.17 1.90
N ILE A 252 6.78 15.72 2.04
CA ILE A 252 5.80 15.21 3.02
C ILE A 252 5.35 13.80 2.61
N TRP A 253 5.24 13.54 1.31
CA TRP A 253 4.96 12.20 0.80
C TRP A 253 6.13 11.22 1.00
N ALA A 254 7.37 11.70 0.91
CA ALA A 254 8.56 10.91 1.26
C ALA A 254 8.55 10.51 2.75
N ILE A 255 8.20 11.43 3.65
CA ILE A 255 8.03 11.16 5.09
C ILE A 255 6.96 10.09 5.34
N PHE A 256 5.82 10.16 4.63
CA PHE A 256 4.79 9.12 4.68
C PHE A 256 5.37 7.74 4.32
N GLY A 257 6.11 7.64 3.21
CA GLY A 257 6.75 6.41 2.77
C GLY A 257 7.75 5.86 3.80
N LEU A 258 8.61 6.72 4.33
CA LEU A 258 9.60 6.36 5.33
C LEU A 258 8.95 5.88 6.63
N ALA A 259 7.86 6.52 7.08
CA ALA A 259 7.10 6.10 8.25
C ALA A 259 6.40 4.74 8.06
N ALA A 260 6.06 4.38 6.82
CA ALA A 260 5.44 3.10 6.50
C ALA A 260 6.43 1.92 6.62
N VAL A 261 7.74 2.15 6.45
CA VAL A 261 8.77 1.09 6.52
C VAL A 261 8.71 0.32 7.86
N PRO A 262 8.78 0.95 9.04
CA PRO A 262 8.73 0.26 10.33
C PRO A 262 7.31 -0.18 10.73
N SER A 263 6.26 0.25 10.03
CA SER A 263 4.85 0.04 10.38
C SER A 263 4.51 -1.44 10.59
N CYS A 264 4.92 -2.33 9.67
CA CYS A 264 4.62 -3.76 9.78
C CYS A 264 5.24 -4.40 11.03
N PHE A 265 6.47 -4.01 11.38
CA PHE A 265 7.17 -4.52 12.58
C PHE A 265 6.50 -4.01 13.86
N LEU A 266 6.16 -2.72 13.89
CA LEU A 266 5.54 -2.07 15.03
C LEU A 266 4.18 -2.72 15.35
N TRP A 267 3.30 -2.79 14.35
CA TRP A 267 1.94 -3.29 14.55
C TRP A 267 1.89 -4.79 14.81
N HIS A 268 2.79 -5.57 14.22
CA HIS A 268 2.95 -6.98 14.56
C HIS A 268 3.26 -7.17 16.05
N ARG A 269 4.21 -6.43 16.59
CA ARG A 269 4.56 -6.46 18.03
C ARG A 269 3.40 -5.98 18.91
N LEU A 270 2.68 -4.93 18.48
CA LEU A 270 1.55 -4.40 19.23
C LEU A 270 0.38 -5.38 19.27
N VAL A 271 0.11 -6.12 18.19
CA VAL A 271 -0.92 -7.19 18.20
C VAL A 271 -0.58 -8.29 19.22
N ILE A 272 0.69 -8.69 19.29
CA ILE A 272 1.13 -9.71 20.28
C ILE A 272 0.95 -9.20 21.71
N ARG A 273 1.25 -7.92 21.98
CA ARG A 273 1.21 -7.36 23.35
C ARG A 273 -0.18 -6.93 23.79
N LEU A 274 -0.97 -6.32 22.93
CA LEU A 274 -2.26 -5.69 23.27
C LEU A 274 -3.46 -6.55 22.85
N GLY A 275 -3.23 -7.57 22.02
CA GLY A 275 -4.27 -8.34 21.35
C GLY A 275 -4.83 -7.61 20.12
N TYR A 276 -5.45 -8.39 19.22
CA TYR A 276 -5.99 -7.92 17.94
C TYR A 276 -6.88 -6.68 18.06
N ARG A 277 -7.90 -6.73 18.95
CA ARG A 277 -8.92 -5.68 19.01
C ARG A 277 -8.35 -4.33 19.43
N ARG A 278 -7.55 -4.31 20.52
CA ARG A 278 -6.94 -3.07 21.03
C ARG A 278 -5.96 -2.49 20.03
N ALA A 279 -5.09 -3.33 19.46
CA ALA A 279 -4.12 -2.90 18.47
C ALA A 279 -4.81 -2.33 17.22
N PHE A 280 -5.86 -2.98 16.71
CA PHE A 280 -6.56 -2.53 15.51
C PHE A 280 -7.35 -1.24 15.76
N THR A 281 -8.05 -1.14 16.90
CA THR A 281 -8.74 0.12 17.28
C THR A 281 -7.74 1.27 17.38
N LEU A 282 -6.61 1.06 18.06
CA LEU A 282 -5.57 2.08 18.20
C LEU A 282 -4.99 2.50 16.84
N ASN A 283 -4.73 1.53 15.96
CA ASN A 283 -4.25 1.78 14.61
C ASN A 283 -5.21 2.69 13.82
N LEU A 284 -6.50 2.35 13.81
CA LEU A 284 -7.52 3.12 13.09
C LEU A 284 -7.76 4.51 13.68
N LEU A 285 -7.69 4.66 15.01
CA LEU A 285 -7.82 5.96 15.68
C LEU A 285 -6.63 6.88 15.34
N ILE A 286 -5.40 6.36 15.42
CA ILE A 286 -4.20 7.12 15.04
C ILE A 286 -4.27 7.51 13.56
N GLN A 287 -4.73 6.61 12.70
CA GLN A 287 -4.89 6.89 11.27
C GLN A 287 -5.95 7.96 11.03
N ALA A 288 -7.09 7.92 11.73
CA ALA A 288 -8.15 8.94 11.63
C ALA A 288 -7.65 10.33 12.05
N VAL A 289 -6.89 10.41 13.15
CA VAL A 289 -6.22 11.65 13.56
C VAL A 289 -5.27 12.13 12.48
N GLY A 290 -4.41 11.25 11.95
CA GLY A 290 -3.48 11.61 10.88
C GLY A 290 -4.18 12.17 9.64
N VAL A 291 -5.29 11.55 9.22
CA VAL A 291 -6.06 11.96 8.04
C VAL A 291 -6.71 13.34 8.21
N ILE A 292 -7.24 13.68 9.39
CA ILE A 292 -7.97 14.94 9.60
C ILE A 292 -7.04 16.16 9.85
N LEU A 293 -5.79 15.93 10.27
CA LEU A 293 -4.87 17.01 10.61
C LEU A 293 -4.70 18.09 9.51
N PRO A 294 -4.55 17.75 8.22
CA PRO A 294 -4.44 18.76 7.16
C PRO A 294 -5.71 19.60 6.97
N ALA A 295 -6.89 19.10 7.37
CA ALA A 295 -8.12 19.88 7.33
C ALA A 295 -8.17 20.96 8.42
N TRP A 296 -7.44 20.77 9.53
CA TRP A 296 -7.37 21.75 10.63
C TRP A 296 -6.31 22.82 10.38
N SER A 297 -5.17 22.42 9.83
CA SER A 297 -4.09 23.36 9.55
C SER A 297 -3.16 22.82 8.46
N HIS A 298 -2.85 23.68 7.50
CA HIS A 298 -1.88 23.42 6.45
C HIS A 298 -0.44 23.80 6.84
N THR A 299 -0.18 24.07 8.12
CA THR A 299 1.18 24.37 8.59
C THR A 299 2.05 23.12 8.54
N LEU A 300 3.34 23.32 8.31
CA LEU A 300 4.32 22.24 8.13
C LEU A 300 4.30 21.18 9.26
N PRO A 301 4.24 21.53 10.57
CA PRO A 301 4.19 20.52 11.63
C PRO A 301 2.96 19.60 11.55
N PHE A 302 1.78 20.16 11.21
CA PHE A 302 0.55 19.37 11.06
C PHE A 302 0.63 18.43 9.85
N CYS A 303 1.24 18.89 8.74
CA CYS A 303 1.43 18.08 7.55
C CYS A 303 2.42 16.94 7.77
N ILE A 304 3.55 17.21 8.44
CA ILE A 304 4.53 16.18 8.82
C ILE A 304 3.89 15.17 9.77
N LEU A 305 3.16 15.64 10.78
CA LEU A 305 2.49 14.75 11.73
C LEU A 305 1.43 13.88 11.04
N SER A 306 0.66 14.43 10.10
CA SER A 306 -0.28 13.67 9.26
C SER A 306 0.45 12.56 8.49
N ALA A 307 1.51 12.91 7.77
CA ALA A 307 2.30 11.94 6.99
C ALA A 307 2.87 10.82 7.87
N LEU A 308 3.41 11.16 9.03
CA LEU A 308 3.93 10.18 10.00
C LEU A 308 2.82 9.26 10.52
N LEU A 309 1.69 9.81 10.97
CA LEU A 309 0.61 9.02 11.56
C LEU A 309 -0.07 8.11 10.52
N VAL A 310 -0.37 8.63 9.34
CA VAL A 310 -1.00 7.82 8.28
C VAL A 310 0.00 6.81 7.71
N GLY A 311 1.25 7.21 7.47
CA GLY A 311 2.30 6.32 6.98
C GLY A 311 2.57 5.16 7.94
N CYS A 312 2.73 5.44 9.23
CA CYS A 312 3.03 4.39 10.21
C CYS A 312 1.83 3.49 10.54
N THR A 313 0.62 3.79 10.06
CA THR A 313 -0.59 3.01 10.34
C THR A 313 -1.12 2.23 9.14
N PHE A 314 -0.93 2.70 7.91
CA PHE A 314 -1.62 2.12 6.76
C PHE A 314 -1.22 0.67 6.44
N LEU A 315 0.08 0.32 6.47
CA LEU A 315 0.52 -1.06 6.32
C LEU A 315 0.18 -1.89 7.57
N GLY A 316 0.16 -1.27 8.74
CA GLY A 316 -0.32 -1.87 9.98
C GLY A 316 -1.78 -2.32 9.87
N THR A 317 -2.67 -1.46 9.34
CA THR A 317 -4.07 -1.80 9.04
C THR A 317 -4.17 -3.08 8.20
N VAL A 318 -3.41 -3.15 7.10
CA VAL A 318 -3.38 -4.30 6.20
C VAL A 318 -2.91 -5.56 6.93
N THR A 319 -1.79 -5.46 7.65
CA THR A 319 -1.18 -6.58 8.37
C THR A 319 -2.11 -7.15 9.45
N ILE A 320 -2.73 -6.27 10.25
CA ILE A 320 -3.65 -6.66 11.32
C ILE A 320 -4.92 -7.30 10.73
N ALA A 321 -5.54 -6.65 9.74
CA ALA A 321 -6.79 -7.11 9.16
C ALA A 321 -6.65 -8.45 8.45
N LEU A 322 -5.62 -8.62 7.59
CA LEU A 322 -5.41 -9.86 6.85
C LEU A 322 -5.05 -11.04 7.77
N SER A 323 -4.32 -10.79 8.84
CA SER A 323 -4.04 -11.80 9.86
C SER A 323 -5.33 -12.31 10.51
N GLN A 324 -6.23 -11.41 10.89
CA GLN A 324 -7.54 -11.78 11.45
C GLN A 324 -8.44 -12.44 10.40
N GLY A 325 -8.41 -11.98 9.15
CA GLY A 325 -9.17 -12.58 8.06
C GLY A 325 -8.82 -14.06 7.83
N ARG A 326 -7.53 -14.42 7.91
CA ARG A 326 -7.10 -15.83 7.85
C ARG A 326 -7.69 -16.67 8.98
N ARG A 327 -7.75 -16.13 10.19
CA ARG A 327 -8.33 -16.81 11.37
C ARG A 327 -9.85 -17.03 11.26
N LEU A 328 -10.57 -16.16 10.54
CA LEU A 328 -12.01 -16.22 10.33
C LEU A 328 -12.43 -16.95 9.05
N ASN A 329 -11.48 -17.38 8.22
CA ASN A 329 -11.78 -17.96 6.89
C ASN A 329 -12.66 -19.22 6.98
N HIS A 330 -12.54 -20.01 8.03
CA HIS A 330 -13.35 -21.23 8.25
C HIS A 330 -14.83 -20.95 8.56
N LEU A 331 -15.18 -19.72 8.97
CA LEU A 331 -16.55 -19.32 9.29
C LEU A 331 -17.41 -19.03 8.06
N VAL A 332 -16.82 -18.90 6.87
CA VAL A 332 -17.51 -18.51 5.65
C VAL A 332 -17.25 -19.52 4.53
N SER A 333 -18.17 -19.62 3.58
CA SER A 333 -18.06 -20.51 2.42
C SER A 333 -17.22 -19.96 1.27
N PHE A 334 -16.80 -18.71 1.37
CA PHE A 334 -15.99 -18.01 0.37
C PHE A 334 -14.57 -17.71 0.89
N ASN A 335 -13.65 -17.39 -0.01
CA ASN A 335 -12.29 -17.02 0.38
C ASN A 335 -12.29 -15.64 1.06
N MET A 336 -12.07 -15.61 2.38
CA MET A 336 -12.11 -14.40 3.20
C MET A 336 -11.07 -13.36 2.77
N ILE A 337 -9.86 -13.79 2.38
CA ILE A 337 -8.80 -12.86 1.94
C ILE A 337 -9.18 -12.20 0.62
N ALA A 338 -9.76 -12.96 -0.32
CA ALA A 338 -10.23 -12.41 -1.58
C ALA A 338 -11.38 -11.39 -1.37
N ALA A 339 -12.34 -11.72 -0.50
CA ALA A 339 -13.43 -10.82 -0.14
C ALA A 339 -12.93 -9.55 0.56
N MET A 340 -11.96 -9.65 1.47
CA MET A 340 -11.31 -8.51 2.09
C MET A 340 -10.60 -7.64 1.06
N THR A 341 -9.83 -8.23 0.15
CA THR A 341 -9.17 -7.49 -0.93
C THR A 341 -10.17 -6.74 -1.79
N ALA A 342 -11.32 -7.37 -2.09
CA ALA A 342 -12.40 -6.75 -2.85
C ALA A 342 -13.01 -5.55 -2.11
N THR A 343 -13.39 -5.69 -0.85
CA THR A 343 -13.99 -4.59 -0.07
C THR A 343 -13.03 -3.43 0.16
N TYR A 344 -11.75 -3.73 0.41
CA TYR A 344 -10.70 -2.73 0.50
C TYR A 344 -10.48 -2.00 -0.82
N GLY A 345 -10.44 -2.74 -1.93
CA GLY A 345 -10.32 -2.19 -3.28
C GLY A 345 -11.51 -1.32 -3.65
N ILE A 346 -12.74 -1.71 -3.30
CA ILE A 346 -13.94 -0.87 -3.48
C ILE A 346 -13.79 0.46 -2.73
N GLY A 347 -13.37 0.41 -1.46
CA GLY A 347 -13.09 1.62 -0.68
C GLY A 347 -12.08 2.54 -1.36
N GLN A 348 -11.01 1.98 -1.91
CA GLN A 348 -9.98 2.73 -2.63
C GLN A 348 -10.46 3.34 -3.96
N ILE A 349 -11.33 2.64 -4.69
CA ILE A 349 -11.92 3.16 -5.94
C ILE A 349 -12.87 4.34 -5.64
N VAL A 350 -13.71 4.17 -4.62
CA VAL A 350 -14.71 5.17 -4.23
C VAL A 350 -14.05 6.42 -3.64
N GLY A 351 -12.92 6.28 -2.96
CA GLY A 351 -12.23 7.41 -2.31
C GLY A 351 -11.95 8.60 -3.23
N PRO A 352 -11.18 8.45 -4.32
CA PRO A 352 -10.92 9.55 -5.26
C PRO A 352 -12.16 10.10 -5.93
N LEU A 353 -13.17 9.26 -6.22
CA LEU A 353 -14.42 9.71 -6.83
C LEU A 353 -15.21 10.61 -5.87
N VAL A 354 -15.31 10.22 -4.59
CA VAL A 354 -15.96 11.02 -3.56
C VAL A 354 -15.16 12.30 -3.30
N ALA A 355 -13.83 12.21 -3.26
CA ALA A 355 -12.97 13.37 -3.07
C ALA A 355 -13.14 14.40 -4.20
N GLY A 356 -13.21 13.96 -5.45
CA GLY A 356 -13.48 14.83 -6.59
C GLY A 356 -14.85 15.48 -6.51
N ALA A 357 -15.91 14.70 -6.26
CA ALA A 357 -17.28 15.23 -6.15
C ALA A 357 -17.48 16.24 -4.98
N LEU A 358 -16.78 16.02 -3.87
CA LEU A 358 -16.80 16.96 -2.76
C LEU A 358 -15.98 18.23 -3.06
N TYR A 359 -14.86 18.07 -3.76
CA TYR A 359 -14.04 19.21 -4.20
C TYR A 359 -14.79 20.08 -5.21
N ASP A 360 -15.48 19.50 -6.19
CA ASP A 360 -16.27 20.24 -7.19
C ASP A 360 -17.37 21.09 -6.54
N ARG A 361 -17.88 20.67 -5.37
CA ARG A 361 -18.94 21.40 -4.65
C ARG A 361 -18.41 22.45 -3.67
N SER A 362 -17.25 22.23 -3.07
CA SER A 362 -16.74 23.03 -1.97
C SER A 362 -15.50 23.86 -2.30
N GLY A 363 -14.81 23.56 -3.41
CA GLY A 363 -13.51 24.15 -3.75
C GLY A 363 -12.38 23.75 -2.79
N SER A 364 -12.62 22.74 -1.91
CA SER A 364 -11.67 22.34 -0.87
C SER A 364 -11.65 20.82 -0.68
N PHE A 365 -10.50 20.28 -0.26
CA PHE A 365 -10.38 18.86 0.14
C PHE A 365 -10.80 18.59 1.60
N ASN A 366 -11.08 19.62 2.42
CA ASN A 366 -11.45 19.46 3.83
C ASN A 366 -12.67 18.54 4.05
N PRO A 367 -13.77 18.64 3.24
CA PRO A 367 -14.89 17.71 3.36
C PRO A 367 -14.49 16.25 3.06
N SER A 368 -13.56 16.04 2.14
CA SER A 368 -13.07 14.70 1.78
C SER A 368 -12.23 14.08 2.90
N LEU A 369 -11.36 14.87 3.53
CA LEU A 369 -10.59 14.46 4.70
C LEU A 369 -11.49 14.16 5.90
N SER A 370 -12.54 14.96 6.10
CA SER A 370 -13.55 14.72 7.14
C SER A 370 -14.30 13.41 6.91
N ALA A 371 -14.76 13.15 5.68
CA ALA A 371 -15.43 11.90 5.32
C ALA A 371 -14.51 10.68 5.54
N ALA A 372 -13.23 10.80 5.17
CA ALA A 372 -12.21 9.77 5.39
C ALA A 372 -11.99 9.49 6.88
N ALA A 373 -11.85 10.53 7.70
CA ALA A 373 -11.69 10.40 9.16
C ALA A 373 -12.93 9.76 9.82
N ILE A 374 -14.13 10.16 9.41
CA ILE A 374 -15.40 9.56 9.89
C ILE A 374 -15.45 8.07 9.56
N ALA A 375 -15.07 7.66 8.35
CA ALA A 375 -15.02 6.26 7.95
C ALA A 375 -14.05 5.44 8.83
N LEU A 376 -12.86 5.99 9.13
CA LEU A 376 -11.88 5.35 10.03
C LEU A 376 -12.38 5.27 11.47
N LEU A 377 -13.04 6.32 11.99
CA LEU A 377 -13.65 6.32 13.31
C LEU A 377 -14.79 5.31 13.41
N ALA A 378 -15.63 5.21 12.36
CA ALA A 378 -16.66 4.18 12.29
C ALA A 378 -16.07 2.77 12.29
N ALA A 379 -14.99 2.54 11.53
CA ALA A 379 -14.26 1.28 11.54
C ALA A 379 -13.69 0.96 12.93
N ALA A 380 -13.07 1.94 13.60
CA ALA A 380 -12.54 1.79 14.96
C ALA A 380 -13.65 1.45 15.97
N ALA A 381 -14.79 2.15 15.90
CA ALA A 381 -15.94 1.87 16.75
C ALA A 381 -16.50 0.46 16.52
N LEU A 382 -16.57 -0.01 15.29
CA LEU A 382 -16.97 -1.37 14.96
C LEU A 382 -16.01 -2.41 15.56
N VAL A 383 -14.69 -2.20 15.51
CA VAL A 383 -13.71 -3.09 16.15
C VAL A 383 -13.93 -3.11 17.66
N ALA A 384 -14.09 -1.95 18.31
CA ALA A 384 -14.24 -1.81 19.75
C ALA A 384 -15.57 -2.40 20.28
N ALA A 385 -16.68 -2.23 19.55
CA ALA A 385 -18.00 -2.74 19.98
C ALA A 385 -18.08 -4.27 20.15
N GLY A 386 -17.22 -5.02 19.45
CA GLY A 386 -17.10 -6.47 19.64
C GLY A 386 -16.55 -6.88 21.02
N ALA A 387 -15.84 -5.98 21.72
CA ALA A 387 -15.27 -6.26 23.03
C ALA A 387 -16.33 -6.29 24.15
N ARG A 388 -17.33 -5.42 24.08
CA ARG A 388 -18.35 -5.28 25.15
C ARG A 388 -19.33 -6.45 25.23
N ARG A 389 -19.50 -7.24 24.16
CA ARG A 389 -20.40 -8.41 24.14
C ARG A 389 -19.75 -9.67 24.68
N ALA A 390 -18.45 -9.84 24.52
CA ALA A 390 -17.72 -11.00 25.05
C ALA A 390 -17.64 -10.98 26.61
N SER A 391 -17.57 -9.77 27.23
CA SER A 391 -17.53 -9.62 28.69
C SER A 391 -18.91 -9.75 29.35
N LYS A 392 -20.01 -9.63 28.59
CA LYS A 392 -21.39 -9.80 29.15
C LYS A 392 -21.94 -11.23 29.05
N VAL A 393 -21.28 -12.13 28.36
CA VAL A 393 -21.66 -13.54 28.23
C VAL A 393 -20.88 -14.42 29.23
N GLY A 394 -19.83 -13.87 29.86
CA GLY A 394 -19.00 -14.55 30.87
C GLY A 394 -19.24 -14.07 32.31
N SER A 395 -20.29 -13.29 32.56
CA SER A 395 -20.82 -12.90 33.86
C SER A 395 -22.27 -13.39 33.98
#